data_94320dd39c2137380ca9d21ffbe758e7
#
_entry.id   94320dd39c2137380ca9d21ffbe758e7
#
_cell.length_a   1.000
_cell.length_b   1.000
_cell.length_c   1.000
_cell.angle_alpha   90.00
_cell.angle_beta   90.00
_cell.angle_gamma   90.00
#
_symmetry.space_group_name_H-M   'P 1'
#
loop_
_entity.id
_entity.type
_entity.pdbx_description
1 polymer ?
#
loop_
_entity_poly.entity_id
_entity_poly.type
_entity_poly.pdbx_seq_one_letter_code
_entity_poly.pdbx_strand_id
1 'polypeptide(L)'
;TVLHGSNYDYTIERVLGNGTFGITYLAKVKMKGSLGSLDAKLNVAIKEFFMRDFNGREGSSVTYSSKDGAFTYYKSKFIHEAENLSKLHSPGIVNVLELFEANQTAYYVMDYLPNGSLDEYIKAKRLLPLKICIDYAIQISEALKYMHDNQMLHLDLKPGNIMINNHDRLVLIDFGLSKRFDLWGNPETSTTIGHGTPGYAPVEQAHYQGNRNEGLPASMD
;
A
#
# COMPACT_ATOMS: atom_id res chain seq x y z
N THR A 1 21.22 3.81 -6.91
CA THR A 1 20.72 4.96 -6.12
C THR A 1 20.58 4.54 -4.67
N VAL A 2 21.02 5.41 -3.75
CA VAL A 2 20.84 5.24 -2.31
C VAL A 2 19.83 6.27 -1.83
N LEU A 3 18.84 5.83 -1.06
CA LEU A 3 17.91 6.68 -0.34
C LEU A 3 18.31 6.72 1.14
N HIS A 4 18.25 7.89 1.73
CA HIS A 4 18.61 8.12 3.12
C HIS A 4 17.32 8.31 3.95
N GLY A 5 16.89 7.26 4.65
CA GLY A 5 15.82 7.35 5.63
C GLY A 5 16.30 7.90 6.97
N SER A 6 15.46 7.93 8.00
CA SER A 6 15.83 8.44 9.32
C SER A 6 16.77 7.49 10.06
N ASN A 7 16.50 6.18 10.01
CA ASN A 7 17.24 5.17 10.75
C ASN A 7 18.15 4.30 9.86
N TYR A 8 17.84 4.20 8.56
CA TYR A 8 18.49 3.31 7.63
C TYR A 8 18.83 4.02 6.32
N ASP A 9 19.82 3.49 5.61
CA ASP A 9 20.07 3.77 4.21
C ASP A 9 19.53 2.61 3.36
N TYR A 10 18.99 2.92 2.21
CA TYR A 10 18.36 1.95 1.32
C TYR A 10 19.00 1.99 -0.05
N THR A 11 19.63 0.90 -0.45
CA THR A 11 20.20 0.77 -1.80
C THR A 11 19.15 0.20 -2.73
N ILE A 12 18.63 1.01 -3.65
CA ILE A 12 17.65 0.59 -4.66
C ILE A 12 18.30 -0.42 -5.60
N GLU A 13 17.68 -1.58 -5.77
CA GLU A 13 18.13 -2.63 -6.68
C GLU A 13 17.36 -2.60 -8.01
N ARG A 14 16.03 -2.60 -7.96
CA ARG A 14 15.17 -2.61 -9.15
C ARG A 14 13.77 -2.12 -8.83
N VAL A 15 13.02 -1.78 -9.87
CA VAL A 15 11.57 -1.52 -9.77
C VAL A 15 10.83 -2.84 -9.59
N LEU A 16 9.88 -2.88 -8.67
CA LEU A 16 8.92 -3.97 -8.46
C LEU A 16 7.61 -3.73 -9.21
N GLY A 17 7.16 -2.47 -9.23
CA GLY A 17 5.92 -2.10 -9.89
C GLY A 17 5.75 -0.59 -10.04
N ASN A 18 4.85 -0.21 -10.94
CA ASN A 18 4.46 1.16 -11.20
C ASN A 18 2.94 1.26 -11.10
N GLY A 19 2.45 1.99 -10.11
CA GLY A 19 1.04 2.32 -9.94
C GLY A 19 0.73 3.75 -10.41
N THR A 20 -0.54 4.13 -10.32
CA THR A 20 -1.02 5.48 -10.68
C THR A 20 -0.38 6.58 -9.83
N PHE A 21 -0.19 6.32 -8.55
CA PHE A 21 0.30 7.29 -7.56
C PHE A 21 1.65 6.92 -6.95
N GLY A 22 2.38 5.96 -7.54
CA GLY A 22 3.65 5.59 -6.97
C GLY A 22 4.44 4.55 -7.74
N ILE A 23 5.72 4.52 -7.43
CA ILE A 23 6.67 3.52 -7.93
C ILE A 23 7.14 2.70 -6.74
N THR A 24 7.09 1.39 -6.87
CA THR A 24 7.58 0.48 -5.82
C THR A 24 8.93 -0.12 -6.24
N TYR A 25 9.89 -0.07 -5.34
CA TYR A 25 11.26 -0.56 -5.54
C TYR A 25 11.59 -1.70 -4.59
N LEU A 26 12.40 -2.63 -5.05
CA LEU A 26 13.18 -3.51 -4.18
C LEU A 26 14.43 -2.77 -3.72
N ALA A 27 14.71 -2.80 -2.43
CA ALA A 27 15.90 -2.21 -1.87
C ALA A 27 16.54 -3.10 -0.80
N LYS A 28 17.87 -2.93 -0.61
CA LYS A 28 18.64 -3.49 0.50
C LYS A 28 18.81 -2.46 1.60
N VAL A 29 18.60 -2.91 2.82
CA VAL A 29 18.77 -2.09 4.03
C VAL A 29 20.22 -2.07 4.46
N LYS A 30 20.72 -0.88 4.81
CA LYS A 30 21.99 -0.67 5.50
C LYS A 30 21.72 0.11 6.78
N MET A 31 22.10 -0.44 7.92
CA MET A 31 21.94 0.25 9.22
C MET A 31 22.89 1.45 9.31
N LYS A 32 22.37 2.59 9.78
CA LYS A 32 23.16 3.74 10.20
C LYS A 32 23.66 3.51 11.63
N GLY A 33 24.98 3.43 11.83
CA GLY A 33 25.53 3.28 13.18
C GLY A 33 27.03 3.13 13.22
N SER A 34 27.64 3.49 14.38
CA SER A 34 29.09 3.54 14.60
C SER A 34 29.74 2.18 14.92
N LEU A 35 28.99 1.11 15.02
CA LEU A 35 29.48 -0.26 15.30
C LEU A 35 29.56 -1.11 14.03
N GLY A 36 30.32 -0.64 13.02
CA GLY A 36 30.56 -1.39 11.78
C GLY A 36 29.26 -1.73 11.03
N SER A 37 29.26 -1.63 9.73
CA SER A 37 28.12 -2.03 8.90
C SER A 37 27.85 -3.53 9.08
N LEU A 38 26.95 -3.87 9.98
CA LEU A 38 26.20 -5.12 9.85
C LEU A 38 25.37 -4.92 8.57
N ASP A 39 25.91 -5.40 7.46
CA ASP A 39 25.14 -5.56 6.22
C ASP A 39 24.04 -6.58 6.52
N ALA A 40 22.98 -6.09 7.14
CA ALA A 40 21.75 -6.85 7.21
C ALA A 40 21.29 -7.00 5.76
N LYS A 41 21.46 -8.19 5.20
CA LYS A 41 20.95 -8.56 3.85
C LYS A 41 19.43 -8.63 3.89
N LEU A 42 18.82 -7.60 4.46
CA LEU A 42 17.37 -7.51 4.56
C LEU A 42 16.86 -6.76 3.32
N ASN A 43 16.03 -7.44 2.55
CA ASN A 43 15.31 -6.83 1.45
C ASN A 43 14.03 -6.19 1.97
N VAL A 44 13.74 -4.99 1.46
CA VAL A 44 12.51 -4.25 1.73
C VAL A 44 11.88 -3.79 0.43
N ALA A 45 10.59 -3.52 0.45
CA ALA A 45 9.91 -2.79 -0.61
C ALA A 45 9.79 -1.32 -0.20
N ILE A 46 10.06 -0.42 -1.15
CA ILE A 46 9.93 1.03 -0.92
C ILE A 46 8.97 1.59 -1.94
N LYS A 47 7.88 2.19 -1.47
CA LYS A 47 6.93 2.91 -2.33
C LYS A 47 7.27 4.39 -2.31
N GLU A 48 7.51 4.95 -3.50
CA GLU A 48 7.75 6.36 -3.74
C GLU A 48 6.45 7.00 -4.22
N PHE A 49 6.07 8.16 -3.69
CA PHE A 49 5.00 8.96 -4.27
C PHE A 49 5.47 9.56 -5.59
N PHE A 50 4.80 9.18 -6.68
CA PHE A 50 5.10 9.65 -8.03
C PHE A 50 3.85 9.57 -8.92
N MET A 51 3.39 10.70 -9.41
CA MET A 51 2.24 10.80 -10.33
C MET A 51 2.74 10.93 -11.76
N ARG A 52 2.79 9.82 -12.50
CA ARG A 52 3.42 9.74 -13.82
C ARG A 52 2.99 10.84 -14.79
N ASP A 53 1.70 11.19 -14.80
CA ASP A 53 1.14 12.16 -15.75
C ASP A 53 1.35 13.61 -15.31
N PHE A 54 1.80 13.87 -14.08
CA PHE A 54 1.93 15.19 -13.48
C PHE A 54 3.34 15.52 -13.02
N ASN A 55 4.20 14.52 -12.88
CA ASN A 55 5.53 14.68 -12.33
C ASN A 55 6.61 14.34 -13.35
N GLY A 56 7.67 15.12 -13.34
CA GLY A 56 8.92 14.83 -13.99
C GLY A 56 9.97 14.35 -13.00
N ARG A 57 11.15 14.04 -13.49
CA ARG A 57 12.30 13.68 -12.67
C ARG A 57 13.56 14.36 -13.18
N GLU A 58 14.30 14.98 -12.27
CA GLU A 58 15.62 15.53 -12.53
C GLU A 58 16.61 14.84 -11.60
N GLY A 59 17.46 13.96 -12.17
CA GLY A 59 18.30 13.05 -11.38
C GLY A 59 17.43 12.13 -10.50
N SER A 60 17.61 12.23 -9.17
CA SER A 60 16.79 11.51 -8.18
C SER A 60 15.60 12.33 -7.69
N SER A 61 15.54 13.63 -7.95
CA SER A 61 14.49 14.51 -7.45
C SER A 61 13.24 14.49 -8.34
N VAL A 62 12.08 14.49 -7.71
CA VAL A 62 10.78 14.63 -8.39
C VAL A 62 10.51 16.10 -8.66
N THR A 63 10.18 16.41 -9.92
CA THR A 63 9.79 17.76 -10.32
C THR A 63 8.30 17.83 -10.57
N TYR A 64 7.66 18.95 -10.18
CA TYR A 64 6.22 19.14 -10.31
C TYR A 64 5.87 20.63 -10.53
N SER A 65 4.69 20.87 -11.13
CA SER A 65 4.16 22.23 -11.23
C SER A 65 3.57 22.66 -9.89
N SER A 66 4.09 23.74 -9.34
CA SER A 66 3.59 24.31 -8.08
C SER A 66 2.26 25.06 -8.20
N LYS A 67 1.78 25.29 -9.44
CA LYS A 67 0.62 26.18 -9.67
C LYS A 67 -0.72 25.57 -9.23
N ASP A 68 -0.85 24.25 -9.23
CA ASP A 68 -2.17 23.62 -9.06
C ASP A 68 -2.40 23.03 -7.66
N GLY A 69 -1.39 23.00 -6.78
CA GLY A 69 -1.48 22.43 -5.44
C GLY A 69 -1.76 20.90 -5.40
N ALA A 70 -2.05 20.30 -6.54
CA ALA A 70 -2.46 18.90 -6.67
C ALA A 70 -1.37 17.94 -6.15
N PHE A 71 -0.11 18.19 -6.49
CA PHE A 71 1.01 17.37 -6.02
C PHE A 71 1.08 17.34 -4.49
N THR A 72 1.04 18.51 -3.84
CA THR A 72 1.08 18.63 -2.38
C THR A 72 -0.11 17.94 -1.72
N TYR A 73 -1.30 18.08 -2.31
CA TYR A 73 -2.51 17.42 -1.84
C TYR A 73 -2.42 15.89 -1.91
N TYR A 74 -2.03 15.33 -3.05
CA TYR A 74 -1.90 13.88 -3.18
C TYR A 74 -0.70 13.31 -2.41
N LYS A 75 0.40 14.08 -2.30
CA LYS A 75 1.53 13.69 -1.43
C LYS A 75 1.11 13.61 0.04
N SER A 76 0.33 14.58 0.53
CA SER A 76 -0.18 14.51 1.91
C SER A 76 -1.09 13.31 2.14
N LYS A 77 -1.92 12.92 1.16
CA LYS A 77 -2.72 11.70 1.22
C LYS A 77 -1.86 10.44 1.30
N PHE A 78 -0.82 10.37 0.48
CA PHE A 78 0.12 9.25 0.49
C PHE A 78 0.84 9.11 1.85
N ILE A 79 1.25 10.23 2.44
CA ILE A 79 1.84 10.25 3.79
C ILE A 79 0.82 9.75 4.82
N HIS A 80 -0.40 10.25 4.77
CA HIS A 80 -1.46 9.87 5.70
C HIS A 80 -1.86 8.39 5.57
N GLU A 81 -1.89 7.84 4.36
CA GLU A 81 -2.03 6.40 4.10
C GLU A 81 -0.96 5.60 4.85
N ALA A 82 0.32 5.95 4.67
CA ALA A 82 1.44 5.27 5.31
C ALA A 82 1.39 5.37 6.84
N GLU A 83 1.01 6.54 7.39
CA GLU A 83 0.81 6.73 8.83
C GLU A 83 -0.34 5.88 9.39
N ASN A 84 -1.42 5.71 8.65
CA ASN A 84 -2.53 4.85 9.06
C ASN A 84 -2.14 3.38 9.02
N LEU A 85 -1.42 2.96 7.97
CA LEU A 85 -0.89 1.60 7.85
C LEU A 85 0.10 1.25 8.96
N SER A 86 0.98 2.18 9.33
CA SER A 86 1.98 1.95 10.37
C SER A 86 1.39 1.65 11.75
N LYS A 87 0.10 1.95 11.95
CA LYS A 87 -0.65 1.66 13.18
C LYS A 87 -1.29 0.26 13.18
N LEU A 88 -1.37 -0.38 12.01
CA LEU A 88 -1.95 -1.71 11.88
C LEU A 88 -0.88 -2.79 12.08
N HIS A 89 -1.10 -3.68 13.02
CA HIS A 89 -0.17 -4.77 13.34
C HIS A 89 -0.91 -6.11 13.23
N SER A 90 -0.92 -6.68 12.01
CA SER A 90 -1.56 -7.96 11.71
C SER A 90 -0.71 -8.76 10.73
N PRO A 91 -0.59 -10.09 10.92
CA PRO A 91 0.13 -10.95 9.97
C PRO A 91 -0.44 -10.94 8.54
N GLY A 92 -1.72 -10.56 8.39
CA GLY A 92 -2.41 -10.46 7.10
C GLY A 92 -2.35 -9.09 6.45
N ILE A 93 -1.61 -8.13 7.01
CA ILE A 93 -1.46 -6.77 6.50
C ILE A 93 0.03 -6.45 6.39
N VAL A 94 0.44 -5.79 5.30
CA VAL A 94 1.83 -5.40 5.10
C VAL A 94 2.28 -4.45 6.21
N ASN A 95 3.44 -4.72 6.79
CA ASN A 95 3.99 -3.89 7.85
C ASN A 95 4.79 -2.73 7.27
N VAL A 96 4.50 -1.50 7.70
CA VAL A 96 5.26 -0.29 7.36
C VAL A 96 6.36 -0.09 8.39
N LEU A 97 7.59 -0.05 7.91
CA LEU A 97 8.81 0.01 8.73
C LEU A 97 9.28 1.44 8.96
N GLU A 98 9.15 2.29 7.95
CA GLU A 98 9.61 3.69 7.99
C GLU A 98 8.84 4.53 6.97
N LEU A 99 8.61 5.80 7.32
CA LEU A 99 8.09 6.84 6.44
C LEU A 99 9.06 8.03 6.48
N PHE A 100 9.47 8.54 5.33
CA PHE A 100 10.36 9.71 5.25
C PHE A 100 10.14 10.52 3.98
N GLU A 101 10.58 11.77 4.00
CA GLU A 101 10.60 12.65 2.84
C GLU A 101 12.04 12.86 2.35
N ALA A 102 12.24 12.71 1.05
CA ALA A 102 13.49 13.00 0.37
C ALA A 102 13.21 13.31 -1.11
N ASN A 103 14.18 13.86 -1.83
CA ASN A 103 14.09 14.08 -3.29
C ASN A 103 12.80 14.81 -3.73
N GLN A 104 12.30 15.73 -2.92
CA GLN A 104 11.06 16.50 -3.11
C GLN A 104 9.78 15.65 -3.15
N THR A 105 9.84 14.40 -2.69
CA THR A 105 8.70 13.50 -2.59
C THR A 105 8.68 12.78 -1.24
N ALA A 106 7.78 11.80 -1.08
CA ALA A 106 7.65 10.97 0.10
C ALA A 106 7.87 9.49 -0.25
N TYR A 107 8.41 8.76 0.71
CA TYR A 107 8.67 7.33 0.62
C TYR A 107 8.15 6.64 1.86
N TYR A 108 7.56 5.45 1.70
CA TYR A 108 7.43 4.54 2.83
C TYR A 108 8.05 3.18 2.52
N VAL A 109 8.66 2.61 3.55
CA VAL A 109 9.35 1.33 3.53
C VAL A 109 8.46 0.29 4.16
N MET A 110 8.36 -0.87 3.54
CA MET A 110 7.54 -1.97 4.00
C MET A 110 8.22 -3.31 3.80
N ASP A 111 7.70 -4.36 4.40
CA ASP A 111 8.19 -5.71 4.21
C ASP A 111 8.17 -6.10 2.74
N TYR A 112 9.28 -6.72 2.27
CA TYR A 112 9.33 -7.30 0.94
C TYR A 112 8.79 -8.73 0.95
N LEU A 113 7.81 -9.00 0.10
CA LEU A 113 7.13 -10.29 -0.03
C LEU A 113 7.56 -10.95 -1.35
N PRO A 114 8.47 -11.94 -1.31
CA PRO A 114 9.16 -12.41 -2.52
C PRO A 114 8.35 -13.39 -3.37
N ASN A 115 7.27 -14.00 -2.85
CA ASN A 115 6.56 -15.08 -3.51
C ASN A 115 5.50 -14.60 -4.54
N GLY A 116 5.48 -13.28 -4.82
CA GLY A 116 4.58 -12.70 -5.80
C GLY A 116 3.16 -12.50 -5.28
N SER A 117 2.27 -12.06 -6.18
CA SER A 117 0.87 -11.81 -5.87
C SER A 117 0.01 -13.07 -6.02
N LEU A 118 -1.15 -13.06 -5.36
CA LEU A 118 -2.16 -14.10 -5.53
C LEU A 118 -2.65 -14.18 -6.99
N ASP A 119 -2.69 -13.05 -7.70
CA ASP A 119 -3.03 -13.01 -9.13
C ASP A 119 -2.03 -13.80 -9.98
N GLU A 120 -0.73 -13.59 -9.76
CA GLU A 120 0.33 -14.35 -10.44
C GLU A 120 0.26 -15.84 -10.08
N TYR A 121 0.00 -16.16 -8.82
CA TYR A 121 -0.13 -17.53 -8.36
C TYR A 121 -1.33 -18.24 -9.00
N ILE A 122 -2.50 -17.60 -9.06
CA ILE A 122 -3.70 -18.15 -9.71
C ILE A 122 -3.44 -18.37 -11.20
N LYS A 123 -2.86 -17.39 -11.89
CA LYS A 123 -2.53 -17.50 -13.32
C LYS A 123 -1.56 -18.65 -13.62
N ALA A 124 -0.56 -18.85 -12.76
CA ALA A 124 0.42 -19.92 -12.91
C ALA A 124 -0.18 -21.31 -12.66
N LYS A 125 -1.06 -21.44 -11.66
CA LYS A 125 -1.67 -22.73 -11.27
C LYS A 125 -2.90 -23.10 -12.08
N ARG A 126 -3.58 -22.13 -12.69
CA ARG A 126 -4.86 -22.23 -13.43
C ARG A 126 -6.05 -22.71 -12.59
N LEU A 127 -5.87 -23.74 -11.77
CA LEU A 127 -6.88 -24.28 -10.85
C LEU A 127 -6.25 -24.47 -9.48
N LEU A 128 -6.95 -24.02 -8.46
CA LEU A 128 -6.57 -24.20 -7.06
C LEU A 128 -7.45 -25.30 -6.43
N PRO A 129 -6.88 -26.20 -5.62
CA PRO A 129 -7.67 -27.13 -4.80
C PRO A 129 -8.64 -26.38 -3.91
N LEU A 130 -9.86 -26.90 -3.75
CA LEU A 130 -10.91 -26.28 -2.93
C LEU A 130 -10.43 -25.93 -1.51
N LYS A 131 -9.64 -26.83 -0.90
CA LYS A 131 -9.07 -26.59 0.43
C LYS A 131 -8.23 -25.31 0.47
N ILE A 132 -7.37 -25.07 -0.53
CA ILE A 132 -6.54 -23.87 -0.61
C ILE A 132 -7.42 -22.64 -0.81
N CYS A 133 -8.47 -22.72 -1.63
CA CYS A 133 -9.40 -21.60 -1.81
C CYS A 133 -10.10 -21.22 -0.49
N ILE A 134 -10.52 -22.21 0.29
CA ILE A 134 -11.15 -22.00 1.60
C ILE A 134 -10.14 -21.39 2.57
N ASP A 135 -8.94 -21.95 2.67
CA ASP A 135 -7.88 -21.42 3.56
C ASP A 135 -7.53 -19.98 3.20
N TYR A 136 -7.44 -19.63 1.93
CA TYR A 136 -7.17 -18.27 1.47
C TYR A 136 -8.34 -17.32 1.77
N ALA A 137 -9.57 -17.76 1.55
CA ALA A 137 -10.76 -16.98 1.90
C ALA A 137 -10.81 -16.66 3.40
N ILE A 138 -10.47 -17.62 4.27
CA ILE A 138 -10.39 -17.41 5.72
C ILE A 138 -9.32 -16.36 6.04
N GLN A 139 -8.11 -16.49 5.49
CA GLN A 139 -7.01 -15.56 5.76
C GLN A 139 -7.34 -14.12 5.33
N ILE A 140 -7.98 -13.94 4.16
CA ILE A 140 -8.42 -12.64 3.67
C ILE A 140 -9.49 -12.07 4.61
N SER A 141 -10.48 -12.88 5.01
CA SER A 141 -11.54 -12.46 5.92
C SER A 141 -11.03 -12.07 7.30
N GLU A 142 -10.01 -12.77 7.83
CA GLU A 142 -9.35 -12.41 9.09
C GLU A 142 -8.62 -11.07 8.99
N ALA A 143 -7.91 -10.82 7.86
CA ALA A 143 -7.23 -9.56 7.64
C ALA A 143 -8.22 -8.39 7.49
N LEU A 144 -9.31 -8.56 6.72
CA LEU A 144 -10.36 -7.57 6.57
C LEU A 144 -11.08 -7.32 7.89
N LYS A 145 -11.42 -8.37 8.64
CA LYS A 145 -12.00 -8.21 9.97
C LYS A 145 -11.12 -7.34 10.86
N TYR A 146 -9.81 -7.59 10.88
CA TYR A 146 -8.89 -6.78 11.66
C TYR A 146 -8.88 -5.31 11.21
N MET A 147 -8.94 -5.03 9.89
CA MET A 147 -9.06 -3.67 9.36
C MET A 147 -10.37 -3.01 9.80
N HIS A 148 -11.50 -3.72 9.67
CA HIS A 148 -12.83 -3.21 10.05
C HIS A 148 -12.92 -2.94 11.56
N ASP A 149 -12.34 -3.80 12.40
CA ASP A 149 -12.25 -3.59 13.84
C ASP A 149 -11.40 -2.33 14.18
N ASN A 150 -10.48 -1.94 13.30
CA ASN A 150 -9.70 -0.70 13.36
C ASN A 150 -10.30 0.46 12.54
N GLN A 151 -11.57 0.34 12.17
CA GLN A 151 -12.32 1.37 11.45
C GLN A 151 -11.69 1.76 10.10
N MET A 152 -11.22 0.78 9.35
CA MET A 152 -10.58 0.98 8.07
C MET A 152 -11.13 0.02 7.02
N LEU A 153 -11.44 0.54 5.82
CA LEU A 153 -11.79 -0.24 4.63
C LEU A 153 -10.63 -0.22 3.64
N HIS A 154 -10.44 -1.31 2.91
CA HIS A 154 -9.42 -1.44 1.88
C HIS A 154 -9.82 -0.78 0.56
N LEU A 155 -11.04 -1.03 0.08
CA LEU A 155 -11.69 -0.46 -1.10
C LEU A 155 -11.03 -0.75 -2.47
N ASP A 156 -9.99 -1.58 -2.51
CA ASP A 156 -9.39 -2.10 -3.75
C ASP A 156 -8.93 -3.55 -3.58
N LEU A 157 -9.79 -4.37 -2.95
CA LEU A 157 -9.49 -5.78 -2.74
C LEU A 157 -9.52 -6.54 -4.07
N LYS A 158 -8.38 -7.09 -4.44
CA LYS A 158 -8.21 -7.90 -5.65
C LYS A 158 -6.98 -8.80 -5.52
N PRO A 159 -6.88 -9.90 -6.27
CA PRO A 159 -5.73 -10.81 -6.18
C PRO A 159 -4.37 -10.14 -6.42
N GLY A 160 -4.33 -9.04 -7.20
CA GLY A 160 -3.10 -8.27 -7.43
C GLY A 160 -2.62 -7.48 -6.22
N ASN A 161 -3.54 -7.18 -5.26
CA ASN A 161 -3.23 -6.47 -4.03
C ASN A 161 -3.09 -7.40 -2.81
N ILE A 162 -2.94 -8.70 -3.08
CA ILE A 162 -2.70 -9.74 -2.07
C ILE A 162 -1.40 -10.44 -2.42
N MET A 163 -0.41 -10.37 -1.55
CA MET A 163 0.88 -11.03 -1.73
C MET A 163 0.97 -12.30 -0.90
N ILE A 164 1.86 -13.20 -1.31
CA ILE A 164 2.15 -14.44 -0.58
C ILE A 164 3.50 -14.28 0.11
N ASN A 165 3.55 -14.45 1.43
CA ASN A 165 4.80 -14.37 2.18
C ASN A 165 5.56 -15.71 2.19
N ASN A 166 6.74 -15.73 2.84
CA ASN A 166 7.59 -16.93 2.94
C ASN A 166 6.99 -18.11 3.72
N HIS A 167 5.86 -17.90 4.39
CA HIS A 167 5.14 -18.93 5.17
C HIS A 167 3.83 -19.34 4.50
N ASP A 168 3.70 -19.09 3.18
CA ASP A 168 2.49 -19.32 2.39
C ASP A 168 1.24 -18.62 2.95
N ARG A 169 1.43 -17.49 3.65
CA ARG A 169 0.34 -16.68 4.18
C ARG A 169 0.07 -15.49 3.26
N LEU A 170 -1.21 -15.17 3.15
CA LEU A 170 -1.67 -14.01 2.40
C LEU A 170 -1.48 -12.72 3.20
N VAL A 171 -1.03 -11.68 2.50
CA VAL A 171 -0.79 -10.35 3.08
C VAL A 171 -1.40 -9.31 2.16
N LEU A 172 -2.32 -8.50 2.69
CA LEU A 172 -2.91 -7.37 1.98
C LEU A 172 -1.88 -6.26 1.82
N ILE A 173 -1.83 -5.71 0.61
CA ILE A 173 -0.95 -4.59 0.23
C ILE A 173 -1.76 -3.52 -0.52
N ASP A 174 -1.15 -2.36 -0.77
CA ASP A 174 -1.69 -1.26 -1.59
C ASP A 174 -3.01 -0.67 -1.07
N PHE A 175 -2.88 0.20 -0.10
CA PHE A 175 -3.97 0.86 0.61
C PHE A 175 -4.31 2.25 0.02
N GLY A 176 -3.90 2.52 -1.23
CA GLY A 176 -4.08 3.82 -1.89
C GLY A 176 -5.52 4.29 -2.04
N LEU A 177 -6.49 3.38 -1.96
CA LEU A 177 -7.92 3.70 -1.92
C LEU A 177 -8.53 3.54 -0.53
N SER A 178 -7.79 3.01 0.45
CA SER A 178 -8.31 2.73 1.78
C SER A 178 -8.86 3.99 2.46
N LYS A 179 -9.87 3.79 3.31
CA LYS A 179 -10.54 4.87 4.06
C LYS A 179 -10.70 4.46 5.51
N ARG A 180 -10.41 5.42 6.40
CA ARG A 180 -10.85 5.34 7.78
C ARG A 180 -12.26 5.90 7.93
N PHE A 181 -13.00 5.39 8.87
CA PHE A 181 -14.34 5.83 9.22
C PHE A 181 -14.48 5.96 10.73
N ASP A 182 -15.40 6.83 11.16
CA ASP A 182 -15.72 6.99 12.57
C ASP A 182 -16.64 5.87 13.08
N LEU A 183 -16.99 5.91 14.37
CA LEU A 183 -17.89 4.95 15.00
C LEU A 183 -19.32 4.96 14.41
N TRP A 184 -19.67 5.98 13.64
CA TRP A 184 -20.97 6.11 12.97
C TRP A 184 -20.90 5.73 11.49
N GLY A 185 -19.72 5.29 11.00
CA GLY A 185 -19.51 4.91 9.61
C GLY A 185 -19.22 6.07 8.66
N ASN A 186 -18.98 7.29 9.16
CA ASN A 186 -18.64 8.41 8.29
C ASN A 186 -17.14 8.39 7.98
N PRO A 187 -16.74 8.65 6.71
CA PRO A 187 -15.32 8.73 6.37
C PRO A 187 -14.66 9.92 7.06
N GLU A 188 -13.46 9.71 7.63
CA GLU A 188 -12.69 10.74 8.35
C GLU A 188 -12.30 11.93 7.45
N THR A 189 -12.13 11.70 6.16
CA THR A 189 -11.83 12.76 5.20
C THR A 189 -12.83 12.75 4.07
N SER A 190 -13.46 13.91 3.82
CA SER A 190 -14.26 14.08 2.62
C SER A 190 -13.35 13.87 1.44
N THR A 191 -13.57 12.88 0.63
CA THR A 191 -13.26 12.91 -0.78
C THR A 191 -13.50 11.57 -1.40
N THR A 192 -13.99 11.61 -2.58
CA THR A 192 -14.05 10.61 -3.64
C THR A 192 -13.45 9.27 -3.21
N ILE A 193 -14.30 8.35 -2.85
CA ILE A 193 -13.93 6.95 -2.87
C ILE A 193 -13.58 6.69 -4.32
N GLY A 194 -12.35 6.27 -4.60
CA GLY A 194 -11.96 5.89 -5.95
C GLY A 194 -12.90 4.77 -6.43
N HIS A 195 -13.13 4.71 -7.73
CA HIS A 195 -14.06 3.72 -8.32
C HIS A 195 -13.59 2.26 -8.14
N GLY A 196 -12.46 2.03 -7.47
CA GLY A 196 -11.89 0.70 -7.34
C GLY A 196 -11.46 0.08 -8.67
N THR A 197 -11.18 -1.22 -8.66
CA THR A 197 -10.80 -1.96 -9.86
C THR A 197 -12.05 -2.57 -10.52
N PRO A 198 -12.33 -2.27 -11.81
CA PRO A 198 -13.47 -2.87 -12.51
C PRO A 198 -13.47 -4.41 -12.41
N GLY A 199 -14.62 -4.97 -12.09
CA GLY A 199 -14.80 -6.40 -11.89
C GLY A 199 -14.53 -6.92 -10.47
N TYR A 200 -13.98 -6.06 -9.59
CA TYR A 200 -13.77 -6.36 -8.16
C TYR A 200 -14.53 -5.40 -7.25
N ALA A 201 -14.55 -4.12 -7.62
CA ALA A 201 -15.26 -3.11 -6.84
C ALA A 201 -16.78 -3.36 -6.83
N PRO A 202 -17.45 -3.25 -5.68
CA PRO A 202 -18.90 -3.36 -5.60
C PRO A 202 -19.58 -2.13 -6.23
N VAL A 203 -20.85 -2.32 -6.62
CA VAL A 203 -21.64 -1.26 -7.29
C VAL A 203 -21.81 -0.04 -6.40
N GLU A 204 -21.95 -0.23 -5.11
CA GLU A 204 -22.09 0.81 -4.09
C GLU A 204 -20.89 1.75 -4.07
N GLN A 205 -19.67 1.20 -4.23
CA GLN A 205 -18.44 1.99 -4.29
C GLN A 205 -18.42 2.91 -5.52
N ALA A 206 -18.88 2.42 -6.68
CA ALA A 206 -18.93 3.19 -7.91
C ALA A 206 -19.92 4.36 -7.85
N HIS A 207 -20.98 4.22 -7.05
CA HIS A 207 -22.06 5.21 -6.90
C HIS A 207 -21.92 6.08 -5.65
N TYR A 208 -20.92 5.85 -4.81
CA TYR A 208 -20.74 6.62 -3.59
C TYR A 208 -20.39 8.08 -3.88
N GLN A 209 -21.26 8.98 -3.46
CA GLN A 209 -21.14 10.43 -3.73
C GLN A 209 -20.46 11.19 -2.59
N GLY A 210 -20.01 10.51 -1.55
CA GLY A 210 -19.32 11.16 -0.42
C GLY A 210 -20.25 11.95 0.50
N ASN A 211 -21.54 11.70 0.47
CA ASN A 211 -22.49 12.33 1.37
C ASN A 211 -22.24 11.84 2.80
N ARG A 212 -22.09 12.78 3.75
CA ARG A 212 -21.85 12.49 5.16
C ARG A 212 -22.94 11.63 5.84
N ASN A 213 -24.09 11.47 5.19
CA ASN A 213 -25.23 10.68 5.70
C ASN A 213 -25.24 9.24 5.15
N GLU A 214 -24.37 8.92 4.21
CA GLU A 214 -24.20 7.57 3.69
C GLU A 214 -22.93 7.00 4.31
N GLY A 215 -23.08 6.23 5.39
CA GLY A 215 -21.95 5.53 6.01
C GLY A 215 -21.25 4.60 5.01
N LEU A 216 -19.98 4.31 5.26
CA LEU A 216 -19.21 3.33 4.51
C LEU A 216 -19.48 1.94 5.10
N PRO A 217 -20.29 1.08 4.47
CA PRO A 217 -20.52 -0.25 5.01
C PRO A 217 -19.30 -1.14 4.78
N ALA A 218 -18.99 -1.99 5.76
CA ALA A 218 -17.92 -2.98 5.66
C ALA A 218 -18.12 -3.94 4.46
N SER A 219 -19.34 -4.05 3.94
CA SER A 219 -19.66 -4.82 2.72
C SER A 219 -19.05 -4.26 1.44
N MET A 220 -18.38 -3.10 1.48
CA MET A 220 -17.62 -2.58 0.35
C MET A 220 -16.26 -3.28 0.14
N ASP A 221 -15.76 -4.05 1.10
CA ASP A 221 -14.61 -4.92 1.00
C ASP A 221 -15.04 -6.37 0.77
#